data_35efc50308ffac6a2dcf6139a3ee3cc0
#
_entry.id   35efc50308ffac6a2dcf6139a3ee3cc0
#
_cell.length_a   1.000
_cell.length_b   1.000
_cell.length_c   1.000
_cell.angle_alpha   90.00
_cell.angle_beta   90.00
_cell.angle_gamma   90.00
#
_symmetry.space_group_name_H-M   'P 1'
#
loop_
_entity.id
_entity.type
_entity.pdbx_description
1 polymer ?
#
loop_
_entity_poly.entity_id
_entity_poly.type
_entity_poly.pdbx_seq_one_letter_code
_entity_poly.pdbx_strand_id
1 'polypeptide(L)'
;MKYGKVKRILAAGCAVLMTASLMAGCGKKAETNSNGEEIVELTWYQVGDNQKDDSAVLEEVNKYTEEKIGVKLNIVKVGWGDYNQKMQVVINTGDAWDMCFTCSWTNDYLQNAQKGAFLELDDLLKEEGSEMYDLIDSRFWEAAKVGGKIYGVPSEKEIGNMPMWVFTKELVDKYSIPYEDLHSLEDLEPWLQMIKEKEPDVVPMYLTKDYSAPTYMDKIQDPIGIEYGDDSLTVQNVFDTEKMQSTLDTMRKYYEAGYINKDAATASDDKSVKRFIPNIRKKLWNLLIL
;
A
#
# COMPACT_ATOMS: atom_id res chain seq x y z
N MET A 1 41.06 -49.66 -34.02
CA MET A 1 41.61 -48.34 -33.63
C MET A 1 41.03 -47.17 -34.43
N LYS A 2 39.79 -47.23 -35.02
CA LYS A 2 39.20 -46.11 -35.81
C LYS A 2 37.99 -45.43 -35.13
N TYR A 3 37.41 -46.03 -34.11
CA TYR A 3 36.18 -45.48 -33.45
C TYR A 3 36.47 -44.37 -32.42
N GLY A 4 37.67 -44.28 -31.88
CA GLY A 4 38.01 -43.28 -30.87
C GLY A 4 38.26 -41.85 -31.41
N LYS A 5 38.69 -41.73 -32.67
CA LYS A 5 38.92 -40.41 -33.31
C LYS A 5 37.62 -39.73 -33.73
N VAL A 6 36.63 -40.49 -34.21
CA VAL A 6 35.33 -39.94 -34.62
C VAL A 6 34.51 -39.41 -33.43
N LYS A 7 34.54 -40.09 -32.25
CA LYS A 7 33.91 -39.60 -31.02
C LYS A 7 34.53 -38.31 -30.48
N ARG A 8 35.85 -38.15 -30.62
CA ARG A 8 36.53 -36.92 -30.19
C ARG A 8 36.26 -35.74 -31.11
N ILE A 9 36.09 -35.96 -32.41
CA ILE A 9 35.75 -34.92 -33.39
C ILE A 9 34.27 -34.48 -33.20
N LEU A 10 33.33 -35.40 -32.90
CA LEU A 10 31.96 -35.10 -32.62
C LEU A 10 31.82 -34.35 -31.29
N ALA A 11 32.57 -34.71 -30.24
CA ALA A 11 32.54 -34.01 -28.95
C ALA A 11 33.15 -32.59 -29.07
N ALA A 12 34.20 -32.38 -29.86
CA ALA A 12 34.77 -31.06 -30.12
C ALA A 12 33.83 -30.18 -30.96
N GLY A 13 33.12 -30.75 -31.94
CA GLY A 13 32.13 -30.05 -32.75
C GLY A 13 30.91 -29.59 -31.94
N CYS A 14 30.41 -30.39 -30.99
CA CYS A 14 29.34 -30.00 -30.10
C CYS A 14 29.75 -28.92 -29.09
N ALA A 15 31.00 -28.95 -28.60
CA ALA A 15 31.50 -27.92 -27.68
C ALA A 15 31.67 -26.56 -28.38
N VAL A 16 32.09 -26.53 -29.65
CA VAL A 16 32.21 -25.30 -30.45
C VAL A 16 30.83 -24.75 -30.84
N LEU A 17 29.83 -25.61 -31.08
CA LEU A 17 28.43 -25.19 -31.33
C LEU A 17 27.74 -24.64 -30.08
N MET A 18 28.04 -25.14 -28.86
CA MET A 18 27.52 -24.60 -27.62
C MET A 18 28.15 -23.26 -27.23
N THR A 19 29.43 -23.03 -27.56
CA THR A 19 30.05 -21.71 -27.31
C THR A 19 29.64 -20.65 -28.34
N ALA A 20 29.27 -21.04 -29.56
CA ALA A 20 28.75 -20.11 -30.57
C ALA A 20 27.30 -19.69 -30.31
N SER A 21 26.50 -20.52 -29.62
CA SER A 21 25.12 -20.18 -29.23
C SER A 21 25.03 -19.26 -28.00
N LEU A 22 26.09 -19.12 -27.22
CA LEU A 22 26.17 -18.16 -26.12
C LEU A 22 26.50 -16.72 -26.57
N MET A 23 26.95 -16.53 -27.82
CA MET A 23 27.21 -15.20 -28.40
C MET A 23 26.07 -14.66 -29.27
N ALA A 24 25.01 -15.41 -29.48
CA ALA A 24 23.82 -14.97 -30.22
C ALA A 24 22.67 -14.52 -29.26
N GLY A 25 22.98 -14.08 -28.05
CA GLY A 25 22.10 -13.29 -27.25
C GLY A 25 21.87 -11.97 -27.98
N CYS A 26 20.64 -11.68 -28.42
CA CYS A 26 20.24 -10.39 -28.96
C CYS A 26 20.61 -9.32 -27.93
N GLY A 27 21.82 -8.75 -28.10
CA GLY A 27 22.22 -7.57 -27.39
C GLY A 27 21.32 -6.42 -27.80
N LYS A 28 20.25 -6.11 -27.03
CA LYS A 28 19.79 -4.74 -26.97
C LYS A 28 21.04 -3.91 -26.66
N LYS A 29 21.38 -2.96 -27.51
CA LYS A 29 22.44 -1.98 -27.17
C LYS A 29 22.01 -1.39 -25.83
N ALA A 30 22.88 -1.49 -24.82
CA ALA A 30 22.66 -0.82 -23.55
C ALA A 30 22.45 0.68 -23.85
N GLU A 31 21.37 1.23 -23.37
CA GLU A 31 21.13 2.68 -23.41
C GLU A 31 22.16 3.31 -22.46
N THR A 32 22.82 4.37 -22.89
CA THR A 32 23.81 5.09 -22.07
C THR A 32 23.34 6.51 -21.82
N ASN A 33 23.60 7.01 -20.60
CA ASN A 33 23.34 8.42 -20.26
C ASN A 33 24.32 9.37 -20.98
N SER A 34 24.18 10.68 -20.75
CA SER A 34 25.04 11.71 -21.32
C SER A 34 26.53 11.57 -20.95
N ASN A 35 26.83 10.85 -19.87
CA ASN A 35 28.18 10.59 -19.38
C ASN A 35 28.78 9.29 -19.96
N GLY A 36 28.01 8.53 -20.77
CA GLY A 36 28.43 7.26 -21.35
C GLY A 36 28.30 6.06 -20.42
N GLU A 37 27.61 6.21 -19.30
CA GLU A 37 27.32 5.13 -18.35
C GLU A 37 26.08 4.36 -18.80
N GLU A 38 26.05 3.06 -18.57
CA GLU A 38 24.91 2.19 -18.88
C GLU A 38 23.69 2.57 -18.01
N ILE A 39 22.53 2.73 -18.64
CA ILE A 39 21.26 2.98 -17.93
C ILE A 39 20.66 1.65 -17.52
N VAL A 40 20.42 1.50 -16.22
CA VAL A 40 19.77 0.33 -15.63
C VAL A 40 18.28 0.60 -15.46
N GLU A 41 17.42 -0.25 -16.04
CA GLU A 41 15.98 -0.15 -15.85
C GLU A 41 15.57 -0.93 -14.59
N LEU A 42 14.89 -0.24 -13.65
CA LEU A 42 14.35 -0.84 -12.42
C LEU A 42 12.82 -0.85 -12.45
N THR A 43 12.22 -1.99 -12.17
CA THR A 43 10.78 -2.16 -12.08
C THR A 43 10.31 -2.01 -10.63
N TRP A 44 9.42 -1.04 -10.41
CA TRP A 44 8.87 -0.73 -9.11
C TRP A 44 7.35 -0.93 -9.07
N TYR A 45 6.90 -1.93 -8.30
CA TYR A 45 5.47 -2.15 -8.05
C TYR A 45 4.98 -1.26 -6.93
N GLN A 46 4.03 -0.38 -7.24
CA GLN A 46 3.37 0.53 -6.31
C GLN A 46 1.89 0.20 -6.18
N VAL A 47 1.35 0.38 -4.97
CA VAL A 47 -0.09 0.30 -4.73
C VAL A 47 -0.76 1.63 -5.09
N GLY A 48 -1.88 1.57 -5.77
CA GLY A 48 -2.70 2.74 -6.14
C GLY A 48 -3.12 2.75 -7.60
N ASP A 49 -4.05 3.65 -7.91
CA ASP A 49 -4.56 3.85 -9.26
C ASP A 49 -3.66 4.75 -10.11
N ASN A 50 -3.64 4.50 -11.41
CA ASN A 50 -2.99 5.40 -12.35
C ASN A 50 -3.66 6.78 -12.33
N GLN A 51 -2.86 7.82 -12.29
CA GLN A 51 -3.29 9.20 -12.36
C GLN A 51 -3.16 9.72 -13.80
N LYS A 52 -3.90 10.80 -14.09
CA LYS A 52 -3.96 11.39 -15.44
C LYS A 52 -2.58 11.78 -15.98
N ASP A 53 -1.72 12.29 -15.11
CA ASP A 53 -0.44 12.88 -15.49
C ASP A 53 0.76 11.99 -15.14
N ASP A 54 0.53 10.72 -14.75
CA ASP A 54 1.59 9.78 -14.34
C ASP A 54 2.71 9.65 -15.38
N SER A 55 2.36 9.55 -16.66
CA SER A 55 3.36 9.39 -17.73
C SER A 55 4.26 10.63 -17.85
N ALA A 56 3.69 11.83 -17.76
CA ALA A 56 4.45 13.07 -17.84
C ALA A 56 5.36 13.26 -16.62
N VAL A 57 4.86 12.92 -15.43
CA VAL A 57 5.66 12.96 -14.19
C VAL A 57 6.81 11.95 -14.27
N LEU A 58 6.53 10.71 -14.69
CA LEU A 58 7.55 9.67 -14.79
C LEU A 58 8.62 10.00 -15.84
N GLU A 59 8.25 10.66 -16.94
CA GLU A 59 9.22 11.14 -17.94
C GLU A 59 10.21 12.13 -17.31
N GLU A 60 9.73 13.10 -16.53
CA GLU A 60 10.60 14.09 -15.86
C GLU A 60 11.45 13.43 -14.75
N VAL A 61 10.88 12.49 -14.00
CA VAL A 61 11.63 11.71 -13.00
C VAL A 61 12.74 10.92 -13.67
N ASN A 62 12.46 10.24 -14.78
CA ASN A 62 13.45 9.44 -15.48
C ASN A 62 14.56 10.30 -16.08
N LYS A 63 14.29 11.46 -16.64
CA LYS A 63 15.34 12.40 -17.07
C LYS A 63 16.32 12.71 -15.93
N TYR A 64 15.78 12.96 -14.75
CA TYR A 64 16.60 13.25 -13.57
C TYR A 64 17.40 12.03 -13.09
N THR A 65 16.78 10.85 -12.96
CA THR A 65 17.45 9.66 -12.44
C THR A 65 18.46 9.08 -13.42
N GLU A 66 18.19 9.12 -14.72
CA GLU A 66 19.14 8.72 -15.78
C GLU A 66 20.40 9.61 -15.77
N GLU A 67 20.21 10.93 -15.60
CA GLU A 67 21.34 11.87 -15.53
C GLU A 67 22.16 11.71 -14.24
N LYS A 68 21.50 11.53 -13.10
CA LYS A 68 22.15 11.57 -11.79
C LYS A 68 22.74 10.25 -11.33
N ILE A 69 22.06 9.16 -11.64
CA ILE A 69 22.41 7.84 -11.11
C ILE A 69 22.36 6.71 -12.17
N GLY A 70 22.16 7.04 -13.45
CA GLY A 70 22.11 6.04 -14.52
C GLY A 70 20.93 5.06 -14.40
N VAL A 71 19.81 5.48 -13.79
CA VAL A 71 18.66 4.61 -13.54
C VAL A 71 17.42 5.12 -14.24
N LYS A 72 16.70 4.22 -14.90
CA LYS A 72 15.37 4.44 -15.47
C LYS A 72 14.36 3.63 -14.68
N LEU A 73 13.30 4.29 -14.21
CA LEU A 73 12.24 3.65 -13.45
C LEU A 73 11.09 3.23 -14.36
N ASN A 74 10.66 1.97 -14.21
CA ASN A 74 9.42 1.44 -14.73
C ASN A 74 8.44 1.24 -13.57
N ILE A 75 7.50 2.17 -13.37
CA ILE A 75 6.54 2.12 -12.27
C ILE A 75 5.28 1.38 -12.71
N VAL A 76 4.99 0.26 -12.05
CA VAL A 76 3.79 -0.55 -12.25
C VAL A 76 2.83 -0.30 -11.09
N LYS A 77 1.77 0.48 -11.34
CA LYS A 77 0.72 0.73 -10.35
C LYS A 77 -0.35 -0.34 -10.40
N VAL A 78 -0.72 -0.86 -9.24
CA VAL A 78 -1.78 -1.85 -9.06
C VAL A 78 -2.77 -1.33 -8.03
N GLY A 79 -4.07 -1.34 -8.37
CA GLY A 79 -5.14 -0.87 -7.49
C GLY A 79 -5.17 -1.59 -6.14
N TRP A 80 -5.67 -0.91 -5.11
CA TRP A 80 -5.71 -1.41 -3.72
C TRP A 80 -6.38 -2.79 -3.59
N GLY A 81 -7.43 -3.04 -4.35
CA GLY A 81 -8.16 -4.31 -4.33
C GLY A 81 -7.39 -5.51 -4.86
N ASP A 82 -6.42 -5.29 -5.76
CA ASP A 82 -5.73 -6.33 -6.51
C ASP A 82 -4.25 -6.48 -6.13
N TYR A 83 -3.67 -5.49 -5.43
CA TYR A 83 -2.24 -5.41 -5.17
C TYR A 83 -1.68 -6.64 -4.47
N ASN A 84 -2.33 -7.08 -3.38
CA ASN A 84 -1.87 -8.24 -2.61
C ASN A 84 -1.83 -9.51 -3.47
N GLN A 85 -2.87 -9.77 -4.25
CA GLN A 85 -2.92 -10.93 -5.14
C GLN A 85 -1.87 -10.84 -6.25
N LYS A 86 -1.71 -9.68 -6.86
CA LYS A 86 -0.71 -9.46 -7.91
C LYS A 86 0.70 -9.71 -7.40
N MET A 87 1.05 -9.16 -6.22
CA MET A 87 2.39 -9.34 -5.65
C MET A 87 2.67 -10.80 -5.24
N GLN A 88 1.67 -11.52 -4.74
CA GLN A 88 1.81 -12.95 -4.49
C GLN A 88 2.17 -13.73 -5.77
N VAL A 89 1.55 -13.39 -6.91
CA VAL A 89 1.89 -14.01 -8.18
C VAL A 89 3.32 -13.64 -8.60
N VAL A 90 3.67 -12.36 -8.62
CA VAL A 90 4.99 -11.86 -9.05
C VAL A 90 6.11 -12.51 -8.23
N ILE A 91 5.99 -12.54 -6.89
CA ILE A 91 6.98 -13.13 -5.99
C ILE A 91 7.11 -14.65 -6.21
N ASN A 92 5.98 -15.36 -6.38
CA ASN A 92 5.99 -16.82 -6.50
C ASN A 92 6.40 -17.33 -7.90
N THR A 93 6.18 -16.55 -8.96
CA THR A 93 6.56 -16.94 -10.33
C THR A 93 8.02 -16.60 -10.66
N GLY A 94 8.65 -15.75 -9.86
CA GLY A 94 10.01 -15.27 -10.13
C GLY A 94 10.04 -14.28 -11.30
N ASP A 95 8.92 -13.59 -11.59
CA ASP A 95 8.90 -12.46 -12.53
C ASP A 95 9.93 -11.41 -12.08
N ALA A 96 10.59 -10.77 -13.03
CA ALA A 96 11.58 -9.74 -12.70
C ALA A 96 10.90 -8.51 -12.07
N TRP A 97 11.39 -8.11 -10.91
CA TRP A 97 11.00 -6.88 -10.21
C TRP A 97 12.14 -6.48 -9.26
N ASP A 98 12.25 -5.20 -8.96
CA ASP A 98 13.36 -4.67 -8.15
C ASP A 98 12.85 -4.07 -6.85
N MET A 99 11.72 -3.37 -6.90
CA MET A 99 11.14 -2.71 -5.73
C MET A 99 9.63 -2.94 -5.66
N CYS A 100 9.10 -3.04 -4.44
CA CYS A 100 7.66 -3.11 -4.22
C CYS A 100 7.25 -2.47 -2.89
N PHE A 101 6.00 -2.05 -2.80
CA PHE A 101 5.39 -1.69 -1.52
C PHE A 101 5.06 -2.95 -0.73
N THR A 102 5.34 -2.92 0.57
CA THR A 102 5.05 -4.01 1.51
C THR A 102 4.72 -3.44 2.89
N CYS A 103 3.84 -4.10 3.63
CA CYS A 103 3.48 -3.73 5.00
C CYS A 103 2.82 -4.92 5.72
N SER A 104 2.28 -4.72 6.93
CA SER A 104 1.67 -5.78 7.72
C SER A 104 0.33 -6.30 7.18
N TRP A 105 -0.40 -5.50 6.38
CA TRP A 105 -1.76 -5.81 5.93
C TRP A 105 -1.88 -6.06 4.41
N THR A 106 -0.83 -5.79 3.63
CA THR A 106 -0.78 -6.16 2.21
C THR A 106 0.65 -6.48 1.78
N ASN A 107 0.82 -7.47 0.90
CA ASN A 107 2.14 -8.00 0.52
C ASN A 107 3.02 -8.26 1.75
N ASP A 108 2.51 -9.01 2.70
CA ASP A 108 2.96 -9.20 4.07
C ASP A 108 4.51 -9.19 4.23
N TYR A 109 5.02 -8.10 4.84
CA TYR A 109 6.45 -7.86 4.99
C TYR A 109 7.15 -8.97 5.78
N LEU A 110 6.57 -9.34 6.94
CA LEU A 110 7.17 -10.34 7.83
C LEU A 110 7.29 -11.69 7.14
N GLN A 111 6.19 -12.16 6.54
CA GLN A 111 6.17 -13.48 5.89
C GLN A 111 7.09 -13.53 4.67
N ASN A 112 7.10 -12.47 3.85
CA ASN A 112 7.94 -12.44 2.65
C ASN A 112 9.44 -12.32 2.99
N ALA A 113 9.81 -11.55 4.01
CA ALA A 113 11.17 -11.50 4.52
C ALA A 113 11.62 -12.88 5.05
N GLN A 114 10.78 -13.56 5.86
CA GLN A 114 11.08 -14.90 6.38
C GLN A 114 11.19 -15.97 5.29
N LYS A 115 10.48 -15.82 4.18
CA LYS A 115 10.56 -16.72 3.01
C LYS A 115 11.77 -16.42 2.12
N GLY A 116 12.53 -15.35 2.40
CA GLY A 116 13.67 -14.93 1.57
C GLY A 116 13.25 -14.27 0.24
N ALA A 117 12.04 -13.71 0.17
CA ALA A 117 11.58 -12.99 -1.02
C ALA A 117 12.18 -11.60 -1.16
N PHE A 118 12.68 -11.03 -0.06
CA PHE A 118 13.30 -9.71 -0.01
C PHE A 118 14.79 -9.83 0.29
N LEU A 119 15.57 -8.91 -0.27
CA LEU A 119 17.00 -8.80 -0.06
C LEU A 119 17.28 -8.25 1.36
N GLU A 120 18.29 -8.83 2.05
CA GLU A 120 18.85 -8.26 3.28
C GLU A 120 19.58 -6.96 2.95
N LEU A 121 19.26 -5.88 3.65
CA LEU A 121 19.73 -4.54 3.34
C LEU A 121 20.80 -3.99 4.31
N ASP A 122 21.10 -4.69 5.42
CA ASP A 122 21.94 -4.16 6.51
C ASP A 122 23.29 -3.62 6.03
N ASP A 123 24.00 -4.36 5.18
CA ASP A 123 25.30 -3.94 4.68
C ASP A 123 25.16 -2.88 3.58
N LEU A 124 24.20 -3.04 2.66
CA LEU A 124 23.93 -2.07 1.60
C LEU A 124 23.53 -0.70 2.14
N LEU A 125 22.74 -0.65 3.21
CA LEU A 125 22.35 0.59 3.84
C LEU A 125 23.55 1.34 4.45
N LYS A 126 24.55 0.63 4.96
CA LYS A 126 25.77 1.23 5.51
C LYS A 126 26.75 1.68 4.44
N GLU A 127 26.89 0.89 3.39
CA GLU A 127 27.89 1.11 2.34
C GLU A 127 27.40 2.11 1.29
N GLU A 128 26.16 1.95 0.82
CA GLU A 128 25.62 2.71 -0.32
C GLU A 128 24.49 3.67 0.09
N GLY A 129 23.78 3.38 1.19
CA GLY A 129 22.60 4.12 1.63
C GLY A 129 22.79 4.90 2.93
N SER A 130 24.02 5.21 3.36
CA SER A 130 24.29 5.80 4.67
C SER A 130 23.60 7.13 4.91
N GLU A 131 23.52 8.01 3.91
CA GLU A 131 22.80 9.29 4.04
C GLU A 131 21.30 9.09 4.34
N MET A 132 20.66 8.17 3.63
CA MET A 132 19.25 7.82 3.87
C MET A 132 19.08 7.13 5.23
N TYR A 133 20.01 6.23 5.57
CA TYR A 133 19.98 5.53 6.85
C TYR A 133 20.04 6.48 8.03
N ASP A 134 20.89 7.50 7.96
CA ASP A 134 21.06 8.51 9.01
C ASP A 134 19.89 9.51 9.11
N LEU A 135 19.15 9.72 8.00
CA LEU A 135 17.99 10.61 8.00
C LEU A 135 16.77 10.00 8.69
N ILE A 136 16.59 8.70 8.63
CA ILE A 136 15.43 8.01 9.20
C ILE A 136 15.69 7.71 10.67
N ASP A 137 14.77 8.06 11.56
CA ASP A 137 14.87 7.79 13.00
C ASP A 137 15.13 6.30 13.27
N SER A 138 16.12 6.03 14.14
CA SER A 138 16.56 4.67 14.45
C SER A 138 15.45 3.73 14.94
N ARG A 139 14.39 4.29 15.54
CA ARG A 139 13.22 3.52 15.99
C ARG A 139 12.45 2.88 14.83
N PHE A 140 12.41 3.53 13.66
CA PHE A 140 11.79 2.94 12.47
C PHE A 140 12.63 1.79 11.92
N TRP A 141 13.96 1.91 11.95
CA TRP A 141 14.84 0.81 11.56
C TRP A 141 14.71 -0.39 12.48
N GLU A 142 14.63 -0.18 13.80
CA GLU A 142 14.37 -1.27 14.74
C GLU A 142 13.02 -1.95 14.49
N ALA A 143 11.98 -1.19 14.19
CA ALA A 143 10.65 -1.72 13.86
C ALA A 143 10.63 -2.48 12.51
N ALA A 144 11.54 -2.17 11.59
CA ALA A 144 11.66 -2.84 10.31
C ALA A 144 12.43 -4.16 10.36
N LYS A 145 13.04 -4.52 11.49
CA LYS A 145 13.83 -5.75 11.60
C LYS A 145 12.96 -7.00 11.65
N VAL A 146 13.33 -8.00 10.87
CA VAL A 146 12.79 -9.36 10.90
C VAL A 146 13.93 -10.31 11.21
N GLY A 147 13.85 -11.02 12.35
CA GLY A 147 14.97 -11.87 12.79
C GLY A 147 16.29 -11.12 13.03
N GLY A 148 16.23 -9.83 13.36
CA GLY A 148 17.39 -8.98 13.59
C GLY A 148 17.99 -8.35 12.32
N LYS A 149 17.36 -8.53 11.15
CA LYS A 149 17.82 -8.05 9.84
C LYS A 149 16.79 -7.12 9.19
N ILE A 150 17.24 -6.19 8.37
CA ILE A 150 16.43 -5.21 7.65
C ILE A 150 16.22 -5.70 6.21
N TYR A 151 14.96 -5.75 5.75
CA TYR A 151 14.57 -6.18 4.41
C TYR A 151 13.76 -5.12 3.64
N GLY A 152 13.56 -3.96 4.24
CA GLY A 152 12.80 -2.87 3.63
C GLY A 152 13.15 -1.53 4.24
N VAL A 153 13.03 -0.48 3.45
CA VAL A 153 13.21 0.90 3.91
C VAL A 153 11.89 1.37 4.50
N PRO A 154 11.83 1.74 5.78
CA PRO A 154 10.62 2.25 6.39
C PRO A 154 10.22 3.59 5.76
N SER A 155 8.93 3.75 5.46
CA SER A 155 8.41 5.05 5.05
C SER A 155 8.30 5.94 6.29
N GLU A 156 9.03 7.03 6.32
CA GLU A 156 8.83 8.06 7.33
C GLU A 156 7.56 8.83 7.03
N LYS A 157 6.55 8.64 7.86
CA LYS A 157 5.22 9.22 7.73
C LYS A 157 4.76 9.71 9.10
N GLU A 158 3.69 10.49 9.12
CA GLU A 158 3.07 10.91 10.39
C GLU A 158 2.79 9.70 11.30
N ILE A 159 3.29 9.74 12.53
CA ILE A 159 3.15 8.66 13.50
C ILE A 159 1.72 8.63 14.06
N GLY A 160 1.10 9.79 14.18
CA GLY A 160 -0.27 9.91 14.68
C GLY A 160 -1.29 9.75 13.57
N ASN A 161 -2.27 8.89 13.77
CA ASN A 161 -3.46 8.82 12.92
C ASN A 161 -4.68 9.08 13.80
N MET A 162 -5.44 10.13 13.45
CA MET A 162 -6.68 10.45 14.13
C MET A 162 -7.84 9.92 13.28
N PRO A 163 -8.62 8.96 13.77
CA PRO A 163 -9.88 8.58 13.13
C PRO A 163 -10.80 9.80 13.06
N MET A 164 -11.39 10.06 11.90
CA MET A 164 -12.30 11.18 11.72
C MET A 164 -13.45 10.78 10.81
N TRP A 165 -14.57 11.46 10.99
CA TRP A 165 -15.70 11.37 10.07
C TRP A 165 -15.60 12.45 9.01
N VAL A 166 -15.94 12.10 7.79
CA VAL A 166 -15.98 13.04 6.67
C VAL A 166 -17.42 13.31 6.31
N PHE A 167 -17.85 14.56 6.43
CA PHE A 167 -19.18 15.00 6.11
C PHE A 167 -19.26 15.62 4.70
N THR A 168 -20.35 15.35 3.99
CA THR A 168 -20.64 16.02 2.72
C THR A 168 -21.04 17.47 3.00
N LYS A 169 -20.20 18.42 2.57
CA LYS A 169 -20.41 19.85 2.83
C LYS A 169 -21.80 20.35 2.41
N GLU A 170 -22.32 19.85 1.29
CA GLU A 170 -23.67 20.24 0.83
C GLU A 170 -24.76 19.89 1.83
N LEU A 171 -24.65 18.72 2.50
CA LEU A 171 -25.62 18.32 3.54
C LEU A 171 -25.39 19.08 4.85
N VAL A 172 -24.14 19.34 5.20
CA VAL A 172 -23.80 20.18 6.36
C VAL A 172 -24.42 21.56 6.21
N ASP A 173 -24.20 22.23 5.09
CA ASP A 173 -24.73 23.57 4.82
C ASP A 173 -26.26 23.57 4.74
N LYS A 174 -26.86 22.58 4.06
CA LYS A 174 -28.31 22.47 3.86
C LYS A 174 -29.07 22.26 5.15
N TYR A 175 -28.55 21.47 6.06
CA TYR A 175 -29.21 21.05 7.29
C TYR A 175 -28.59 21.64 8.55
N SER A 176 -27.59 22.50 8.43
CA SER A 176 -26.86 23.10 9.55
C SER A 176 -26.38 22.07 10.55
N ILE A 177 -25.75 20.98 10.05
CA ILE A 177 -25.25 19.89 10.90
C ILE A 177 -24.10 20.42 11.76
N PRO A 178 -24.17 20.33 13.09
CA PRO A 178 -23.14 20.86 14.00
C PRO A 178 -21.98 19.84 14.11
N TYR A 179 -21.27 19.62 13.01
CA TYR A 179 -20.27 18.55 12.91
C TYR A 179 -19.12 18.69 13.94
N GLU A 180 -18.84 19.90 14.42
CA GLU A 180 -17.84 20.16 15.45
C GLU A 180 -18.24 19.65 16.83
N ASP A 181 -19.54 19.46 17.07
CA ASP A 181 -20.10 19.01 18.34
C ASP A 181 -20.44 17.50 18.35
N LEU A 182 -20.17 16.79 17.25
CA LEU A 182 -20.47 15.36 17.12
C LEU A 182 -19.22 14.54 17.49
N HIS A 183 -19.24 13.90 18.66
CA HIS A 183 -18.10 13.22 19.23
C HIS A 183 -18.29 11.70 19.40
N SER A 184 -19.50 11.19 19.21
CA SER A 184 -19.84 9.77 19.32
C SER A 184 -20.67 9.29 18.12
N LEU A 185 -20.76 7.97 17.92
CA LEU A 185 -21.65 7.40 16.91
C LEU A 185 -23.11 7.75 17.20
N GLU A 186 -23.48 7.80 18.46
CA GLU A 186 -24.81 8.12 18.93
C GLU A 186 -25.22 9.55 18.58
N ASP A 187 -24.27 10.49 18.60
CA ASP A 187 -24.52 11.90 18.20
C ASP A 187 -24.89 12.02 16.71
N LEU A 188 -24.48 11.06 15.89
CA LEU A 188 -24.80 11.04 14.46
C LEU A 188 -26.26 10.65 14.18
N GLU A 189 -26.90 9.89 15.07
CA GLU A 189 -28.20 9.25 14.81
C GLU A 189 -29.28 10.21 14.32
N PRO A 190 -29.55 11.37 14.97
CA PRO A 190 -30.58 12.30 14.54
C PRO A 190 -30.36 12.82 13.11
N TRP A 191 -29.09 12.98 12.74
CA TRP A 191 -28.70 13.48 11.43
C TRP A 191 -28.79 12.39 10.35
N LEU A 192 -28.39 11.15 10.67
CA LEU A 192 -28.56 10.01 9.80
C LEU A 192 -30.04 9.73 9.50
N GLN A 193 -30.87 9.80 10.53
CA GLN A 193 -32.32 9.68 10.37
C GLN A 193 -32.88 10.78 9.47
N MET A 194 -32.56 12.03 9.75
CA MET A 194 -33.04 13.18 8.96
C MET A 194 -32.58 13.06 7.48
N ILE A 195 -31.34 12.69 7.22
CA ILE A 195 -30.83 12.50 5.85
C ILE A 195 -31.61 11.37 5.18
N LYS A 196 -31.83 10.24 5.87
CA LYS A 196 -32.61 9.12 5.35
C LYS A 196 -34.02 9.51 4.93
N GLU A 197 -34.66 10.37 5.72
CA GLU A 197 -36.04 10.81 5.47
C GLU A 197 -36.13 11.85 4.34
N LYS A 198 -35.17 12.77 4.26
CA LYS A 198 -35.22 13.92 3.35
C LYS A 198 -34.46 13.72 2.03
N GLU A 199 -33.53 12.78 1.98
CA GLU A 199 -32.68 12.49 0.84
C GLU A 199 -32.78 11.00 0.48
N PRO A 200 -33.88 10.54 -0.14
CA PRO A 200 -34.13 9.11 -0.35
C PRO A 200 -33.09 8.42 -1.24
N ASP A 201 -32.37 9.17 -2.07
CA ASP A 201 -31.34 8.67 -2.98
C ASP A 201 -29.93 8.71 -2.35
N VAL A 202 -29.80 9.19 -1.11
CA VAL A 202 -28.53 9.29 -0.38
C VAL A 202 -28.45 8.19 0.66
N VAL A 203 -27.30 7.54 0.75
CA VAL A 203 -26.96 6.67 1.88
C VAL A 203 -26.37 7.56 2.99
N PRO A 204 -27.03 7.67 4.16
CA PRO A 204 -26.59 8.57 5.21
C PRO A 204 -25.16 8.32 5.71
N MET A 205 -24.79 7.05 5.89
CA MET A 205 -23.47 6.61 6.31
C MET A 205 -22.96 5.52 5.35
N TYR A 206 -22.06 5.88 4.46
CA TYR A 206 -21.52 4.94 3.48
C TYR A 206 -20.27 4.26 4.02
N LEU A 207 -20.28 2.94 4.10
CA LEU A 207 -19.15 2.13 4.56
C LEU A 207 -18.69 1.16 3.49
N THR A 208 -17.43 0.77 3.56
CA THR A 208 -16.80 -0.25 2.70
C THR A 208 -16.34 -1.44 3.54
N LYS A 209 -15.95 -2.52 2.87
CA LYS A 209 -15.37 -3.72 3.53
C LYS A 209 -14.13 -3.41 4.37
N ASP A 210 -13.46 -2.31 4.07
CA ASP A 210 -12.22 -1.89 4.72
C ASP A 210 -12.46 -0.95 5.92
N TYR A 211 -13.74 -0.69 6.25
CA TYR A 211 -14.09 0.12 7.40
C TYR A 211 -13.72 -0.59 8.71
N SER A 212 -13.03 0.14 9.58
CA SER A 212 -12.76 -0.29 10.95
C SER A 212 -13.53 0.60 11.93
N ALA A 213 -14.35 -0.02 12.78
CA ALA A 213 -15.04 0.70 13.85
C ALA A 213 -14.02 1.31 14.83
N PRO A 214 -14.33 2.46 15.47
CA PRO A 214 -13.50 3.02 16.54
C PRO A 214 -13.31 2.01 17.67
N THR A 215 -12.07 1.72 18.02
CA THR A 215 -11.75 0.70 19.05
C THR A 215 -11.47 1.29 20.42
N TYR A 216 -11.15 2.59 20.50
CA TYR A 216 -10.80 3.31 21.73
C TYR A 216 -9.62 2.69 22.51
N MET A 217 -8.71 2.05 21.78
CA MET A 217 -7.55 1.35 22.33
C MET A 217 -6.28 1.70 21.55
N ASP A 218 -5.16 1.74 22.26
CA ASP A 218 -3.84 1.64 21.68
C ASP A 218 -3.63 0.20 21.20
N LYS A 219 -3.65 0.01 19.89
CA LYS A 219 -3.48 -1.32 19.29
C LYS A 219 -2.03 -1.78 19.39
N ILE A 220 -1.83 -2.96 19.95
CA ILE A 220 -0.55 -3.67 19.90
C ILE A 220 -0.50 -4.50 18.61
N GLN A 221 -1.54 -5.28 18.37
CA GLN A 221 -1.78 -6.08 17.17
C GLN A 221 -3.27 -6.43 17.14
N ASP A 222 -3.92 -6.38 15.96
CA ASP A 222 -5.33 -6.77 15.88
C ASP A 222 -5.52 -8.24 16.32
N PRO A 223 -6.47 -8.55 17.21
CA PRO A 223 -7.43 -7.67 17.90
C PRO A 223 -7.01 -7.25 19.31
N ILE A 224 -5.73 -7.14 19.63
CA ILE A 224 -5.21 -6.94 20.98
C ILE A 224 -4.76 -5.49 21.16
N GLY A 225 -5.12 -4.88 22.28
CA GLY A 225 -4.74 -3.52 22.62
C GLY A 225 -4.83 -3.23 24.12
N ILE A 226 -4.54 -1.98 24.47
CA ILE A 226 -4.66 -1.41 25.81
C ILE A 226 -5.65 -0.25 25.71
N GLU A 227 -6.64 -0.21 26.59
CA GLU A 227 -7.67 0.85 26.56
C GLU A 227 -7.04 2.23 26.82
N TYR A 228 -7.50 3.26 26.10
CA TYR A 228 -7.02 4.63 26.30
C TYR A 228 -7.23 5.09 27.73
N GLY A 229 -6.16 5.50 28.38
CA GLY A 229 -6.18 5.97 29.75
C GLY A 229 -6.13 4.85 30.81
N ASP A 230 -5.90 3.60 30.41
CA ASP A 230 -5.64 2.51 31.36
C ASP A 230 -4.16 2.48 31.77
N ASP A 231 -3.86 3.08 32.93
CA ASP A 231 -2.52 3.09 33.50
C ASP A 231 -2.05 1.72 33.99
N SER A 232 -2.93 0.74 34.08
CA SER A 232 -2.58 -0.64 34.46
C SER A 232 -1.87 -1.39 33.33
N LEU A 233 -1.92 -0.85 32.11
CA LEU A 233 -1.40 -1.46 30.89
C LEU A 233 -1.96 -2.86 30.64
N THR A 234 -3.21 -3.08 31.01
CA THR A 234 -3.88 -4.38 30.85
C THR A 234 -4.15 -4.65 29.39
N VAL A 235 -3.52 -5.70 28.85
CA VAL A 235 -3.73 -6.12 27.47
C VAL A 235 -5.05 -6.89 27.36
N GLN A 236 -5.91 -6.44 26.45
CA GLN A 236 -7.25 -6.99 26.25
C GLN A 236 -7.52 -7.29 24.77
N ASN A 237 -8.46 -8.20 24.53
CA ASN A 237 -9.05 -8.32 23.20
C ASN A 237 -10.08 -7.20 23.02
N VAL A 238 -9.92 -6.41 21.98
CA VAL A 238 -10.77 -5.25 21.67
C VAL A 238 -12.27 -5.60 21.62
N PHE A 239 -12.60 -6.80 21.11
CA PHE A 239 -13.98 -7.25 20.97
C PHE A 239 -14.64 -7.67 22.28
N ASP A 240 -13.86 -7.86 23.36
CA ASP A 240 -14.37 -8.25 24.68
C ASP A 240 -14.68 -7.02 25.55
N THR A 241 -14.35 -5.80 25.09
CA THR A 241 -14.61 -4.58 25.83
C THR A 241 -16.07 -4.14 25.71
N GLU A 242 -16.66 -3.63 26.79
CA GLU A 242 -18.03 -3.08 26.79
C GLU A 242 -18.20 -1.97 25.75
N LYS A 243 -17.19 -1.14 25.60
CA LYS A 243 -17.19 -0.01 24.66
C LYS A 243 -17.27 -0.48 23.20
N MET A 244 -16.53 -1.53 22.85
CA MET A 244 -16.59 -2.11 21.51
C MET A 244 -17.93 -2.81 21.26
N GLN A 245 -18.47 -3.53 22.26
CA GLN A 245 -19.80 -4.14 22.17
C GLN A 245 -20.89 -3.08 21.91
N SER A 246 -20.88 -2.00 22.68
CA SER A 246 -21.81 -0.86 22.45
C SER A 246 -21.67 -0.25 21.07
N THR A 247 -20.43 -0.07 20.59
CA THR A 247 -20.15 0.43 19.22
C THR A 247 -20.76 -0.47 18.16
N LEU A 248 -20.56 -1.79 18.29
CA LEU A 248 -21.09 -2.77 17.34
C LEU A 248 -22.62 -2.83 17.37
N ASP A 249 -23.25 -2.72 18.54
CA ASP A 249 -24.69 -2.68 18.68
C ASP A 249 -25.29 -1.42 18.02
N THR A 250 -24.65 -0.27 18.19
CA THR A 250 -25.04 0.98 17.53
C THR A 250 -24.92 0.86 16.00
N MET A 251 -23.82 0.30 15.51
CA MET A 251 -23.63 0.08 14.08
C MET A 251 -24.64 -0.90 13.49
N ARG A 252 -24.95 -1.97 14.21
CA ARG A 252 -26.02 -2.91 13.85
C ARG A 252 -27.37 -2.22 13.73
N LYS A 253 -27.74 -1.42 14.73
CA LYS A 253 -28.94 -0.60 14.71
C LYS A 253 -29.00 0.29 13.47
N TYR A 254 -27.90 0.95 13.12
CA TYR A 254 -27.81 1.82 11.93
C TYR A 254 -27.95 1.06 10.63
N TYR A 255 -27.38 -0.14 10.56
CA TYR A 255 -27.55 -1.01 9.40
C TYR A 255 -29.01 -1.46 9.24
N GLU A 256 -29.65 -1.91 10.31
CA GLU A 256 -31.07 -2.34 10.34
C GLU A 256 -32.01 -1.19 10.01
N ALA A 257 -31.73 0.04 10.48
CA ALA A 257 -32.45 1.25 10.14
C ALA A 257 -32.24 1.73 8.69
N GLY A 258 -31.27 1.13 7.98
CA GLY A 258 -30.93 1.48 6.60
C GLY A 258 -30.19 2.81 6.49
N TYR A 259 -29.50 3.24 7.54
CA TYR A 259 -28.56 4.37 7.46
C TYR A 259 -27.25 3.97 6.81
N ILE A 260 -26.85 2.71 6.94
CA ILE A 260 -25.67 2.13 6.30
C ILE A 260 -26.05 1.42 5.01
N ASN A 261 -25.21 1.49 3.99
CA ASN A 261 -25.43 0.79 2.73
C ASN A 261 -25.47 -0.73 2.90
N LYS A 262 -26.38 -1.38 2.19
CA LYS A 262 -26.62 -2.84 2.30
C LYS A 262 -25.42 -3.69 1.87
N ASP A 263 -24.60 -3.17 0.99
CA ASP A 263 -23.39 -3.84 0.45
C ASP A 263 -22.10 -3.47 1.19
N ALA A 264 -22.20 -2.88 2.39
CA ALA A 264 -21.04 -2.45 3.19
C ALA A 264 -19.94 -3.51 3.31
N ALA A 265 -20.31 -4.78 3.52
CA ALA A 265 -19.37 -5.89 3.65
C ALA A 265 -18.62 -6.26 2.35
N THR A 266 -19.05 -5.78 1.19
CA THR A 266 -18.49 -6.10 -0.12
C THR A 266 -18.11 -4.88 -0.95
N ALA A 267 -18.56 -3.69 -0.55
CA ALA A 267 -18.22 -2.45 -1.21
C ALA A 267 -16.71 -2.18 -1.09
N SER A 268 -16.09 -1.71 -2.17
CA SER A 268 -14.67 -1.31 -2.19
C SER A 268 -14.55 0.20 -2.39
N ASP A 269 -13.47 0.79 -1.86
CA ASP A 269 -13.19 2.23 -1.94
C ASP A 269 -13.14 2.73 -3.38
N ASP A 270 -12.58 1.96 -4.31
CA ASP A 270 -12.42 2.34 -5.72
C ASP A 270 -13.74 2.62 -6.43
N LYS A 271 -14.82 1.96 -6.01
CA LYS A 271 -16.15 2.08 -6.64
C LYS A 271 -17.07 3.05 -5.94
N SER A 272 -16.92 3.19 -4.63
CA SER A 272 -17.83 3.94 -3.76
C SER A 272 -17.68 5.44 -3.93
N VAL A 273 -16.46 5.93 -3.89
CA VAL A 273 -16.16 7.38 -4.00
C VAL A 273 -16.61 7.94 -5.35
N LYS A 274 -16.51 7.15 -6.43
CA LYS A 274 -16.93 7.57 -7.76
C LYS A 274 -18.46 7.61 -7.94
N ARG A 275 -19.21 6.78 -7.21
CA ARG A 275 -20.65 6.60 -7.37
C ARG A 275 -21.47 7.63 -6.58
N PHE A 276 -21.01 8.01 -5.40
CA PHE A 276 -21.77 8.87 -4.46
C PHE A 276 -21.34 10.32 -4.47
N ILE A 277 -20.16 10.64 -5.03
CA ILE A 277 -19.67 12.02 -5.12
C ILE A 277 -19.06 12.25 -6.51
N PRO A 278 -19.90 12.43 -7.55
CA PRO A 278 -19.43 12.64 -8.93
C PRO A 278 -18.43 13.79 -9.11
N ASN A 279 -18.34 14.70 -8.14
CA ASN A 279 -17.50 15.91 -8.16
C ASN A 279 -16.46 16.00 -7.06
N ILE A 280 -16.19 14.93 -6.29
CA ILE A 280 -15.24 14.97 -5.15
C ILE A 280 -13.82 15.35 -5.61
N ARG A 281 -13.39 14.91 -6.79
CA ARG A 281 -12.06 15.26 -7.32
C ARG A 281 -11.79 16.76 -7.45
N LYS A 282 -12.82 17.57 -7.63
CA LYS A 282 -12.65 19.05 -7.67
C LYS A 282 -12.70 19.70 -6.30
N LYS A 283 -13.29 19.04 -5.28
CA LYS A 283 -13.52 19.64 -3.96
C LYS A 283 -12.53 19.15 -2.87
N LEU A 284 -11.99 17.94 -2.97
CA LEU A 284 -10.98 17.45 -2.00
C LEU A 284 -9.65 18.20 -2.05
N TRP A 285 -9.27 18.75 -3.20
CA TRP A 285 -8.08 19.63 -3.30
C TRP A 285 -8.21 20.93 -2.51
N ASN A 286 -9.42 21.36 -2.21
CA ASN A 286 -9.67 22.56 -1.40
C ASN A 286 -9.83 22.26 0.10
N LEU A 287 -9.88 21.00 0.52
CA LEU A 287 -10.02 20.57 1.92
C LEU A 287 -8.71 20.07 2.55
N LEU A 288 -7.66 19.87 1.74
CA LEU A 288 -6.32 19.45 2.19
C LEU A 288 -5.37 20.64 2.46
N ILE A 289 -5.87 21.88 2.42
CA ILE A 289 -5.11 23.09 2.78
C ILE A 289 -5.92 23.84 3.86
N LEU A 290 -5.96 23.29 5.04
CA LEU A 290 -6.19 24.02 6.28
C LEU A 290 -5.42 23.33 7.40
#